data_26c2f96eb96c6c492ce64f02745e8cf5
#
_entry.id   26c2f96eb96c6c492ce64f02745e8cf5
#
_cell.length_a   1.000
_cell.length_b   1.000
_cell.length_c   1.000
_cell.angle_alpha   90.00
_cell.angle_beta   90.00
_cell.angle_gamma   90.00
#
_symmetry.space_group_name_H-M   'P 1'
#
loop_
_entity.id
_entity.type
_entity.pdbx_description
1 polymer ?
#
loop_
_entity_poly.entity_id
_entity_poly.type
_entity_poly.pdbx_seq_one_letter_code
_entity_poly.pdbx_strand_id
1 'polypeptide(L)'
;MSKANLEQNKIKRYIRLDQLLRDSEGHTLEEILTDPDLDCISKRTLQDNLKEFEDVFSAEFDISPNIYRGRERLWKYKDSNFSIFNQINKDVEIIRKAIEELKYLAGDPRYDYIRFFLLSLEDGVQNTRNIMSFDNNLEYHGLDKMEILAQAIINQHPIKLTYKTYKGDKQEINVHPYHLRQYNQRWFLFGLNEGKREIHNYPLDRIEKVEHLSKIYRPTEIDFDEYFDDIIGVSNYKNREVCDIILKVDKRSIDYIRTKPLHWSQTELKEHETEQSVFVRLQVKINTELEMKVFSYNSAIEVISPVYLRDKFTEKVRMMSENYKV
;
A
#
# COMPACT_ATOMS: atom_id res chain seq x y z
N MET A 1 -14.27 23.97 -32.03
CA MET A 1 -14.22 22.59 -31.50
C MET A 1 -13.41 22.58 -30.22
N SER A 2 -13.89 21.92 -29.15
CA SER A 2 -13.15 21.84 -27.91
C SER A 2 -11.91 20.92 -28.04
N LYS A 3 -10.87 21.15 -27.24
CA LYS A 3 -9.64 20.34 -27.22
C LYS A 3 -9.93 18.83 -27.03
N ALA A 4 -10.96 18.51 -26.26
CA ALA A 4 -11.42 17.14 -26.04
C ALA A 4 -11.98 16.45 -27.27
N ASN A 5 -12.68 17.16 -28.15
CA ASN A 5 -13.20 16.62 -29.43
C ASN A 5 -12.07 16.33 -30.45
N LEU A 6 -10.98 17.10 -30.38
CA LEU A 6 -9.80 16.88 -31.25
C LEU A 6 -9.02 15.61 -30.83
N GLU A 7 -8.91 15.36 -29.55
CA GLU A 7 -8.23 14.16 -29.02
C GLU A 7 -9.06 12.89 -29.27
N GLN A 8 -10.38 12.92 -29.08
CA GLN A 8 -11.26 11.78 -29.38
C GLN A 8 -11.19 11.41 -30.87
N ASN A 9 -11.13 12.39 -31.78
CA ASN A 9 -11.01 12.14 -33.21
C ASN A 9 -9.62 11.57 -33.57
N LYS A 10 -8.55 11.94 -32.88
CA LYS A 10 -7.21 11.36 -33.03
C LYS A 10 -7.19 9.87 -32.64
N ILE A 11 -7.78 9.50 -31.52
CA ILE A 11 -7.85 8.10 -31.05
C ILE A 11 -8.64 7.23 -32.04
N LYS A 12 -9.79 7.67 -32.50
CA LYS A 12 -10.58 6.92 -33.51
C LYS A 12 -9.78 6.65 -34.78
N ARG A 13 -9.06 7.65 -35.26
CA ARG A 13 -8.17 7.50 -36.43
C ARG A 13 -7.09 6.49 -36.20
N TYR A 14 -6.45 6.49 -35.03
CA TYR A 14 -5.41 5.55 -34.70
C TYR A 14 -5.92 4.11 -34.60
N ILE A 15 -7.11 3.89 -34.04
CA ILE A 15 -7.77 2.57 -34.03
C ILE A 15 -7.99 2.10 -35.48
N ARG A 16 -8.47 2.99 -36.36
CA ARG A 16 -8.73 2.63 -37.78
C ARG A 16 -7.44 2.35 -38.54
N LEU A 17 -6.42 3.18 -38.37
CA LEU A 17 -5.10 2.97 -38.98
C LEU A 17 -4.50 1.64 -38.52
N ASP A 18 -4.56 1.30 -37.24
CA ASP A 18 -4.09 0.01 -36.75
C ASP A 18 -4.78 -1.17 -37.44
N GLN A 19 -6.10 -1.09 -37.61
CA GLN A 19 -6.86 -2.12 -38.34
C GLN A 19 -6.40 -2.28 -39.81
N LEU A 20 -6.20 -1.18 -40.50
CA LEU A 20 -5.74 -1.20 -41.90
C LEU A 20 -4.32 -1.76 -42.02
N LEU A 21 -3.43 -1.39 -41.13
CA LEU A 21 -2.03 -1.86 -41.10
C LEU A 21 -1.87 -3.36 -40.74
N ARG A 22 -2.91 -3.97 -40.20
CA ARG A 22 -2.95 -5.43 -39.89
C ARG A 22 -3.31 -6.27 -41.12
N ASP A 23 -3.74 -5.66 -42.19
CA ASP A 23 -4.02 -6.40 -43.43
C ASP A 23 -2.71 -6.93 -44.03
N SER A 24 -2.65 -8.23 -44.27
CA SER A 24 -1.49 -8.91 -44.84
C SER A 24 -1.17 -8.46 -46.26
N GLU A 25 -2.18 -8.01 -47.02
CA GLU A 25 -2.02 -7.48 -48.37
C GLU A 25 -1.40 -6.06 -48.39
N GLY A 26 -1.62 -5.31 -47.30
CA GLY A 26 -1.17 -3.92 -47.15
C GLY A 26 -1.97 -2.96 -48.05
N HIS A 27 -1.91 -1.69 -47.68
CA HIS A 27 -2.64 -0.62 -48.36
C HIS A 27 -1.70 0.48 -48.89
N THR A 28 -2.03 1.05 -50.03
CA THR A 28 -1.37 2.26 -50.52
C THR A 28 -1.82 3.48 -49.71
N LEU A 29 -1.05 4.57 -49.79
CA LEU A 29 -1.42 5.81 -49.08
C LEU A 29 -2.75 6.37 -49.56
N GLU A 30 -3.08 6.16 -50.87
CA GLU A 30 -4.34 6.61 -51.44
C GLU A 30 -5.54 5.79 -51.00
N GLU A 31 -5.38 4.46 -50.91
CA GLU A 31 -6.40 3.57 -50.35
C GLU A 31 -6.71 3.94 -48.89
N ILE A 32 -5.70 4.20 -48.07
CA ILE A 32 -5.90 4.66 -46.69
C ILE A 32 -6.61 6.02 -46.64
N LEU A 33 -6.23 6.97 -47.50
CA LEU A 33 -6.87 8.31 -47.57
C LEU A 33 -8.34 8.27 -47.97
N THR A 34 -8.73 7.26 -48.74
CA THR A 34 -10.12 7.09 -49.23
C THR A 34 -10.96 6.24 -48.27
N ASP A 35 -10.40 5.77 -47.16
CA ASP A 35 -11.14 4.99 -46.18
C ASP A 35 -12.21 5.85 -45.48
N PRO A 36 -13.49 5.43 -45.50
CA PRO A 36 -14.60 6.23 -45.02
C PRO A 36 -14.57 6.48 -43.50
N ASP A 37 -13.87 5.65 -42.75
CA ASP A 37 -13.79 5.74 -41.27
C ASP A 37 -12.62 6.66 -40.81
N LEU A 38 -11.86 7.25 -41.73
CA LEU A 38 -10.74 8.15 -41.41
C LEU A 38 -11.08 9.66 -41.45
N ASP A 39 -12.37 10.05 -41.40
CA ASP A 39 -12.83 11.44 -41.22
C ASP A 39 -12.15 12.46 -42.19
N CYS A 40 -11.96 12.14 -43.49
CA CYS A 40 -11.43 13.05 -44.51
C CYS A 40 -10.15 13.81 -44.11
N ILE A 41 -9.15 13.11 -43.58
CA ILE A 41 -7.88 13.74 -43.20
C ILE A 41 -7.03 14.14 -44.39
N SER A 42 -6.19 15.16 -44.21
CA SER A 42 -5.24 15.57 -45.28
C SER A 42 -4.14 14.51 -45.45
N LYS A 43 -3.57 14.42 -46.66
CA LYS A 43 -2.42 13.55 -46.94
C LYS A 43 -1.25 13.80 -45.97
N ARG A 44 -1.02 15.05 -45.60
CA ARG A 44 0.00 15.45 -44.65
C ARG A 44 -0.30 14.89 -43.25
N THR A 45 -1.54 15.03 -42.79
CA THR A 45 -1.96 14.50 -41.46
C THR A 45 -1.81 12.99 -41.41
N LEU A 46 -2.14 12.27 -42.46
CA LEU A 46 -1.95 10.83 -42.57
C LEU A 46 -0.46 10.45 -42.48
N GLN A 47 0.39 11.15 -43.24
CA GLN A 47 1.83 10.92 -43.21
C GLN A 47 2.46 11.18 -41.80
N ASP A 48 2.01 12.26 -41.15
CA ASP A 48 2.46 12.59 -39.78
C ASP A 48 2.02 11.50 -38.79
N ASN A 49 0.79 10.99 -38.88
CA ASN A 49 0.30 9.91 -38.03
C ASN A 49 1.05 8.59 -38.28
N LEU A 50 1.29 8.22 -39.55
CA LEU A 50 2.05 7.00 -39.88
C LEU A 50 3.51 7.09 -39.41
N LYS A 51 4.09 8.28 -39.48
CA LYS A 51 5.43 8.53 -38.97
C LYS A 51 5.46 8.46 -37.45
N GLU A 52 4.45 9.00 -36.75
CA GLU A 52 4.33 8.86 -35.31
C GLU A 52 4.24 7.38 -34.90
N PHE A 53 3.52 6.56 -35.64
CA PHE A 53 3.49 5.11 -35.44
C PHE A 53 4.87 4.48 -35.65
N GLU A 54 5.57 4.84 -36.72
CA GLU A 54 6.91 4.33 -37.04
C GLU A 54 7.93 4.72 -35.96
N ASP A 55 7.92 5.96 -35.50
CA ASP A 55 8.85 6.47 -34.47
C ASP A 55 8.66 5.79 -33.11
N VAL A 56 7.39 5.51 -32.72
CA VAL A 56 7.07 4.91 -31.41
C VAL A 56 7.26 3.39 -31.41
N PHE A 57 7.00 2.70 -32.54
CA PHE A 57 6.99 1.24 -32.65
C PHE A 57 8.01 0.72 -33.67
N SER A 58 9.12 1.39 -33.87
CA SER A 58 10.11 1.11 -34.91
C SER A 58 10.66 -0.31 -34.94
N ALA A 59 10.67 -1.01 -33.80
CA ALA A 59 11.12 -2.41 -33.72
C ALA A 59 10.08 -3.42 -34.26
N GLU A 60 8.80 -3.05 -34.26
CA GLU A 60 7.66 -3.92 -34.59
C GLU A 60 7.02 -3.56 -35.94
N PHE A 61 7.35 -2.36 -36.43
CA PHE A 61 6.97 -1.91 -37.75
C PHE A 61 7.90 -2.48 -38.82
N ASP A 62 7.47 -3.46 -39.59
CA ASP A 62 8.04 -3.69 -40.89
C ASP A 62 7.16 -2.99 -41.91
N ILE A 63 7.40 -1.70 -42.09
CA ILE A 63 7.08 -1.05 -43.35
C ILE A 63 8.25 -1.42 -44.23
N SER A 64 8.22 -2.65 -44.75
CA SER A 64 9.25 -3.07 -45.67
C SER A 64 9.31 -2.03 -46.82
N PRO A 65 10.42 -1.29 -46.98
CA PRO A 65 10.55 -0.28 -48.02
C PRO A 65 10.47 -0.85 -49.43
N ASN A 66 10.35 -2.17 -49.53
CA ASN A 66 10.45 -2.94 -50.77
C ASN A 66 9.14 -3.64 -51.18
N ILE A 67 8.02 -3.40 -50.50
CA ILE A 67 6.73 -3.96 -50.93
C ILE A 67 5.96 -2.87 -51.69
N TYR A 68 5.78 -3.12 -52.97
CA TYR A 68 5.07 -2.20 -53.86
C TYR A 68 3.99 -2.95 -54.65
N ARG A 69 2.81 -2.32 -54.82
CA ARG A 69 1.81 -2.68 -55.80
C ARG A 69 2.00 -1.74 -57.00
N GLY A 70 2.73 -2.22 -58.04
CA GLY A 70 3.18 -1.40 -59.15
C GLY A 70 4.30 -0.42 -58.72
N ARG A 71 3.99 0.91 -58.71
CA ARG A 71 4.92 1.98 -58.31
C ARG A 71 4.61 2.55 -56.94
N GLU A 72 3.58 2.04 -56.24
CA GLU A 72 3.10 2.59 -54.99
C GLU A 72 3.57 1.74 -53.82
N ARG A 73 4.04 2.41 -52.75
CA ARG A 73 4.45 1.79 -51.50
C ARG A 73 3.21 1.27 -50.74
N LEU A 74 3.27 0.03 -50.23
CA LEU A 74 2.26 -0.55 -49.36
C LEU A 74 2.63 -0.34 -47.88
N TRP A 75 1.64 0.03 -47.10
CA TRP A 75 1.73 0.23 -45.69
C TRP A 75 1.08 -0.95 -44.97
N LYS A 76 1.82 -1.66 -44.13
CA LYS A 76 1.33 -2.77 -43.31
C LYS A 76 2.28 -3.08 -42.14
N TYR A 77 1.80 -3.78 -41.15
CA TYR A 77 2.67 -4.34 -40.13
C TYR A 77 3.45 -5.55 -40.66
N LYS A 78 4.63 -5.79 -40.05
CA LYS A 78 5.46 -6.96 -40.32
C LYS A 78 4.73 -8.25 -39.96
N ASP A 79 4.08 -8.25 -38.80
CA ASP A 79 3.22 -9.31 -38.31
C ASP A 79 1.78 -8.81 -38.32
N SER A 80 0.91 -9.46 -39.12
CA SER A 80 -0.52 -9.13 -39.18
C SER A 80 -1.27 -9.35 -37.85
N ASN A 81 -0.70 -10.11 -36.93
CA ASN A 81 -1.23 -10.27 -35.57
C ASN A 81 -0.81 -9.13 -34.62
N PHE A 82 0.16 -8.32 -35.03
CA PHE A 82 0.56 -7.16 -34.25
C PHE A 82 -0.53 -6.09 -34.27
N SER A 83 -0.66 -5.39 -33.15
CA SER A 83 -1.49 -4.20 -32.98
C SER A 83 -0.90 -3.32 -31.90
N ILE A 84 -0.79 -2.02 -32.15
CA ILE A 84 -0.37 -1.07 -31.14
C ILE A 84 -1.30 -1.09 -29.92
N PHE A 85 -2.59 -1.37 -30.14
CA PHE A 85 -3.58 -1.48 -29.06
C PHE A 85 -3.48 -2.80 -28.30
N ASN A 86 -2.97 -3.88 -28.91
CA ASN A 86 -2.69 -5.12 -28.19
C ASN A 86 -1.53 -4.96 -27.19
N GLN A 87 -0.52 -4.17 -27.55
CA GLN A 87 0.56 -3.83 -26.62
C GLN A 87 0.03 -2.94 -25.50
N ILE A 88 -0.70 -1.88 -25.86
CA ILE A 88 -1.39 -1.04 -24.87
C ILE A 88 -2.37 -1.87 -24.02
N ASN A 89 -3.09 -2.83 -24.61
CA ASN A 89 -3.99 -3.72 -23.87
C ASN A 89 -3.25 -4.66 -22.92
N LYS A 90 -2.05 -5.16 -23.26
CA LYS A 90 -1.21 -5.94 -22.34
C LYS A 90 -0.79 -5.07 -21.17
N ASP A 91 -0.34 -3.85 -21.43
CA ASP A 91 0.03 -2.91 -20.36
C ASP A 91 -1.20 -2.52 -19.50
N VAL A 92 -2.35 -2.31 -20.12
CA VAL A 92 -3.63 -2.10 -19.44
C VAL A 92 -4.06 -3.34 -18.64
N GLU A 93 -3.83 -4.56 -19.15
CA GLU A 93 -4.11 -5.78 -18.39
C GLU A 93 -3.18 -5.94 -17.18
N ILE A 94 -1.90 -5.59 -17.32
CA ILE A 94 -0.95 -5.57 -16.19
C ILE A 94 -1.40 -4.54 -15.15
N ILE A 95 -1.77 -3.34 -15.61
CA ILE A 95 -2.34 -2.29 -14.74
C ILE A 95 -3.64 -2.77 -14.10
N ARG A 96 -4.54 -3.41 -14.86
CA ARG A 96 -5.81 -3.93 -14.35
C ARG A 96 -5.59 -5.01 -13.29
N LYS A 97 -4.64 -5.94 -13.50
CA LYS A 97 -4.26 -6.94 -12.49
C LYS A 97 -3.69 -6.29 -11.24
N ALA A 98 -2.79 -5.32 -11.40
CA ALA A 98 -2.27 -4.55 -10.28
C ALA A 98 -3.38 -3.80 -9.53
N ILE A 99 -4.37 -3.24 -10.24
CA ILE A 99 -5.56 -2.62 -9.66
C ILE A 99 -6.43 -3.65 -8.92
N GLU A 100 -6.60 -4.86 -9.44
CA GLU A 100 -7.35 -5.93 -8.76
C GLU A 100 -6.65 -6.40 -7.49
N GLU A 101 -5.33 -6.54 -7.52
CA GLU A 101 -4.53 -6.82 -6.32
C GLU A 101 -4.63 -5.68 -5.30
N LEU A 102 -4.61 -4.42 -5.75
CA LEU A 102 -4.83 -3.25 -4.90
C LEU A 102 -6.27 -3.19 -4.37
N LYS A 103 -7.29 -3.65 -5.13
CA LYS A 103 -8.68 -3.79 -4.67
C LYS A 103 -8.80 -4.81 -3.54
N TYR A 104 -7.99 -5.85 -3.54
CA TYR A 104 -7.92 -6.79 -2.41
C TYR A 104 -7.42 -6.10 -1.13
N LEU A 105 -6.43 -5.23 -1.26
CA LEU A 105 -5.99 -4.36 -0.15
C LEU A 105 -7.04 -3.31 0.24
N ALA A 106 -7.86 -2.85 -0.71
CA ALA A 106 -8.95 -1.88 -0.48
C ALA A 106 -10.14 -2.44 0.32
N GLY A 107 -10.18 -3.75 0.59
CA GLY A 107 -11.10 -4.34 1.59
C GLY A 107 -10.68 -4.06 3.03
N ASP A 108 -9.47 -3.61 3.26
CA ASP A 108 -8.98 -3.18 4.56
C ASP A 108 -9.23 -1.67 4.74
N PRO A 109 -9.96 -1.25 5.80
CA PRO A 109 -10.26 0.17 6.06
C PRO A 109 -9.04 1.10 6.05
N ARG A 110 -7.85 0.54 6.30
CA ARG A 110 -6.58 1.30 6.24
C ARG A 110 -6.21 1.77 4.84
N TYR A 111 -6.81 1.17 3.81
CA TYR A 111 -6.52 1.44 2.41
C TYR A 111 -7.73 1.96 1.62
N ASP A 112 -8.78 2.44 2.30
CA ASP A 112 -9.99 2.99 1.66
C ASP A 112 -9.66 4.12 0.67
N TYR A 113 -8.58 4.86 0.89
CA TYR A 113 -8.08 5.85 -0.06
C TYR A 113 -7.66 5.25 -1.41
N ILE A 114 -7.16 3.99 -1.43
CA ILE A 114 -6.81 3.30 -2.68
C ILE A 114 -8.09 3.07 -3.50
N ARG A 115 -9.18 2.66 -2.85
CA ARG A 115 -10.48 2.48 -3.50
C ARG A 115 -10.96 3.78 -4.15
N PHE A 116 -10.85 4.90 -3.43
CA PHE A 116 -11.23 6.21 -3.98
C PHE A 116 -10.33 6.62 -5.14
N PHE A 117 -9.01 6.39 -5.03
CA PHE A 117 -8.05 6.63 -6.10
C PHE A 117 -8.38 5.81 -7.35
N LEU A 118 -8.73 4.51 -7.19
CA LEU A 118 -9.11 3.63 -8.28
C LEU A 118 -10.40 4.12 -8.96
N LEU A 119 -11.42 4.51 -8.19
CA LEU A 119 -12.65 5.10 -8.73
C LEU A 119 -12.36 6.37 -9.55
N SER A 120 -11.45 7.21 -9.06
CA SER A 120 -11.07 8.43 -9.78
C SER A 120 -10.33 8.16 -11.10
N LEU A 121 -9.61 7.04 -11.20
CA LEU A 121 -8.99 6.60 -12.46
C LEU A 121 -10.03 6.07 -13.45
N GLU A 122 -11.04 5.32 -12.98
CA GLU A 122 -12.13 4.79 -13.80
C GLU A 122 -13.01 5.92 -14.36
N ASP A 123 -13.27 6.96 -13.59
CA ASP A 123 -14.11 8.11 -13.98
C ASP A 123 -13.34 9.20 -14.77
N GLY A 124 -12.06 9.02 -15.01
CA GLY A 124 -11.23 10.00 -15.73
C GLY A 124 -11.08 11.35 -15.00
N VAL A 125 -11.27 11.38 -13.69
CA VAL A 125 -11.14 12.59 -12.88
C VAL A 125 -9.67 12.97 -12.75
N GLN A 126 -9.24 13.93 -13.55
CA GLN A 126 -7.92 14.55 -13.42
C GLN A 126 -7.92 15.47 -12.19
N ASN A 127 -7.05 15.20 -11.21
CA ASN A 127 -6.78 16.03 -10.01
C ASN A 127 -7.48 15.64 -8.70
N THR A 128 -7.34 14.40 -8.27
CA THR A 128 -7.70 14.01 -6.89
C THR A 128 -6.76 14.60 -5.81
N ARG A 129 -5.57 15.08 -6.19
CA ARG A 129 -4.57 15.64 -5.26
C ARG A 129 -5.04 16.87 -4.49
N ASN A 130 -5.99 17.65 -5.03
CA ASN A 130 -6.46 18.88 -4.41
C ASN A 130 -7.70 18.71 -3.51
N ILE A 131 -8.33 17.52 -3.53
CA ILE A 131 -9.55 17.25 -2.77
C ILE A 131 -9.32 16.29 -1.60
N MET A 132 -8.14 15.68 -1.50
CA MET A 132 -7.76 14.78 -0.41
C MET A 132 -6.36 15.08 0.08
N SER A 133 -6.19 15.04 1.39
CA SER A 133 -4.89 15.05 2.06
C SER A 133 -4.78 13.89 3.03
N PHE A 134 -3.60 13.33 3.12
CA PHE A 134 -3.29 12.26 4.06
C PHE A 134 -2.36 12.82 5.12
N ASP A 135 -2.63 12.47 6.38
CA ASP A 135 -1.70 12.72 7.48
C ASP A 135 -0.55 11.71 7.38
N ASN A 136 0.29 11.94 6.36
CA ASN A 136 1.47 11.14 6.12
C ASN A 136 2.68 11.88 6.72
N ASN A 137 3.39 11.23 7.60
CA ASN A 137 4.74 11.64 7.91
C ASN A 137 5.60 11.38 6.66
N LEU A 138 5.88 12.42 5.88
CA LEU A 138 6.68 12.34 4.66
C LEU A 138 8.13 11.87 4.93
N GLU A 139 8.56 11.88 6.19
CA GLU A 139 9.87 11.42 6.64
C GLU A 139 9.78 10.03 7.28
N TYR A 140 9.25 9.04 6.55
CA TYR A 140 9.37 7.64 6.96
C TYR A 140 10.84 7.20 6.86
N HIS A 141 11.56 7.29 7.97
CA HIS A 141 12.91 6.73 8.04
C HIS A 141 12.88 5.20 7.96
N GLY A 142 13.79 4.62 7.19
CA GLY A 142 13.96 3.17 7.07
C GLY A 142 13.16 2.50 5.95
N LEU A 143 12.35 3.24 5.16
CA LEU A 143 11.67 2.68 3.99
C LEU A 143 12.64 2.20 2.91
N ASP A 144 13.83 2.78 2.84
CA ASP A 144 14.92 2.35 1.96
C ASP A 144 15.37 0.90 2.21
N LYS A 145 15.00 0.33 3.35
CA LYS A 145 15.31 -1.06 3.74
C LYS A 145 14.14 -2.03 3.52
N MET A 146 12.96 -1.50 3.18
CA MET A 146 11.74 -2.30 3.03
C MET A 146 11.92 -3.42 2.00
N GLU A 147 12.45 -3.10 0.83
CA GLU A 147 12.63 -4.05 -0.25
C GLU A 147 13.59 -5.19 0.13
N ILE A 148 14.77 -4.87 0.65
CA ILE A 148 15.75 -5.89 1.06
C ILE A 148 15.21 -6.79 2.17
N LEU A 149 14.42 -6.23 3.11
CA LEU A 149 13.80 -7.00 4.19
C LEU A 149 12.67 -7.89 3.68
N ALA A 150 11.81 -7.38 2.78
CA ALA A 150 10.76 -8.16 2.15
C ALA A 150 11.35 -9.34 1.34
N GLN A 151 12.39 -9.08 0.55
CA GLN A 151 13.09 -10.13 -0.19
C GLN A 151 13.74 -11.18 0.73
N ALA A 152 14.31 -10.76 1.86
CA ALA A 152 14.88 -11.68 2.84
C ALA A 152 13.81 -12.59 3.47
N ILE A 153 12.60 -12.09 3.71
CA ILE A 153 11.45 -12.88 4.21
C ILE A 153 10.98 -13.86 3.14
N ILE A 154 10.71 -13.38 1.91
CA ILE A 154 10.20 -14.20 0.80
C ILE A 154 11.17 -15.33 0.46
N ASN A 155 12.46 -15.02 0.39
CA ASN A 155 13.50 -15.99 0.03
C ASN A 155 14.03 -16.78 1.22
N GLN A 156 13.48 -16.59 2.42
CA GLN A 156 13.90 -17.26 3.64
C GLN A 156 15.41 -17.13 3.91
N HIS A 157 15.94 -15.93 3.79
CA HIS A 157 17.35 -15.63 4.05
C HIS A 157 17.54 -15.02 5.44
N PRO A 158 18.42 -15.61 6.30
CA PRO A 158 18.81 -14.96 7.55
C PRO A 158 19.65 -13.72 7.26
N ILE A 159 19.52 -12.73 8.11
CA ILE A 159 20.15 -11.42 7.95
C ILE A 159 20.91 -11.01 9.20
N LYS A 160 21.94 -10.16 9.00
CA LYS A 160 22.60 -9.42 10.05
C LYS A 160 22.15 -7.96 9.99
N LEU A 161 21.64 -7.45 11.10
CA LEU A 161 21.23 -6.08 11.28
C LEU A 161 22.31 -5.31 12.01
N THR A 162 22.73 -4.15 11.50
CA THR A 162 23.36 -3.13 12.32
C THR A 162 22.25 -2.24 12.88
N TYR A 163 22.01 -2.35 14.17
CA TYR A 163 20.84 -1.78 14.84
C TYR A 163 21.23 -0.78 15.93
N LYS A 164 20.61 0.41 15.90
CA LYS A 164 20.84 1.46 16.88
C LYS A 164 19.85 1.35 18.02
N THR A 165 20.32 1.09 19.24
CA THR A 165 19.48 0.98 20.44
C THR A 165 18.91 2.32 20.88
N TYR A 166 17.93 2.33 21.80
CA TYR A 166 17.41 3.59 22.39
C TYR A 166 18.46 4.38 23.18
N LYS A 167 19.51 3.70 23.64
CA LYS A 167 20.66 4.35 24.32
C LYS A 167 21.67 4.94 23.35
N GLY A 168 21.49 4.71 22.05
CA GLY A 168 22.39 5.21 21.01
C GLY A 168 23.48 4.21 20.61
N ASP A 169 23.65 3.11 21.34
CA ASP A 169 24.66 2.09 21.05
C ASP A 169 24.30 1.33 19.77
N LYS A 170 25.32 1.00 18.96
CA LYS A 170 25.17 0.14 17.79
C LYS A 170 25.39 -1.32 18.19
N GLN A 171 24.52 -2.20 17.72
CA GLN A 171 24.62 -3.64 17.94
C GLN A 171 24.48 -4.37 16.61
N GLU A 172 25.26 -5.42 16.43
CA GLU A 172 25.09 -6.39 15.34
C GLU A 172 24.21 -7.54 15.84
N ILE A 173 23.11 -7.80 15.13
CA ILE A 173 22.11 -8.76 15.53
C ILE A 173 21.82 -9.69 14.35
N ASN A 174 21.97 -11.00 14.55
CA ASN A 174 21.54 -11.99 13.57
C ASN A 174 20.07 -12.31 13.78
N VAL A 175 19.30 -12.20 12.68
CA VAL A 175 17.86 -12.35 12.69
C VAL A 175 17.40 -13.27 11.55
N HIS A 176 16.47 -14.16 11.83
CA HIS A 176 15.66 -14.82 10.81
C HIS A 176 14.40 -13.97 10.64
N PRO A 177 14.25 -13.23 9.54
CA PRO A 177 13.15 -12.29 9.34
C PRO A 177 11.87 -13.05 8.98
N TYR A 178 10.72 -12.66 9.54
CA TYR A 178 9.46 -13.38 9.35
C TYR A 178 8.33 -12.51 8.85
N HIS A 179 8.20 -11.28 9.34
CA HIS A 179 7.05 -10.44 9.05
C HIS A 179 7.39 -8.95 9.13
N LEU A 180 6.72 -8.13 8.30
CA LEU A 180 6.78 -6.67 8.33
C LEU A 180 5.40 -6.12 8.73
N ARG A 181 5.35 -5.30 9.77
CA ARG A 181 4.11 -4.68 10.26
C ARG A 181 4.26 -3.17 10.38
N GLN A 182 3.24 -2.46 9.89
CA GLN A 182 3.11 -1.04 10.19
C GLN A 182 2.23 -0.83 11.43
N TYR A 183 2.67 0.02 12.33
CA TYR A 183 1.89 0.49 13.46
C TYR A 183 2.25 1.93 13.82
N ASN A 184 1.25 2.76 14.04
CA ASN A 184 1.40 4.16 14.43
C ASN A 184 2.45 4.91 13.57
N GLN A 185 2.28 4.86 12.24
CA GLN A 185 3.14 5.49 11.23
C GLN A 185 4.63 5.05 11.29
N ARG A 186 4.92 3.85 11.78
CA ARG A 186 6.26 3.27 11.82
C ARG A 186 6.22 1.81 11.38
N TRP A 187 7.23 1.38 10.62
CA TRP A 187 7.38 -0.01 10.21
C TRP A 187 8.29 -0.77 11.16
N PHE A 188 7.96 -2.04 11.36
CA PHE A 188 8.66 -2.97 12.23
C PHE A 188 8.94 -4.28 11.50
N LEU A 189 10.18 -4.75 11.61
CA LEU A 189 10.54 -6.11 11.24
C LEU A 189 10.36 -7.03 12.46
N PHE A 190 9.63 -8.12 12.27
CA PHE A 190 9.56 -9.22 13.23
C PHE A 190 10.44 -10.36 12.78
N GLY A 191 11.20 -10.94 13.69
CA GLY A 191 12.07 -12.06 13.38
C GLY A 191 12.68 -12.69 14.63
N LEU A 192 13.18 -13.92 14.49
CA LEU A 192 13.89 -14.63 15.55
C LEU A 192 15.27 -14.03 15.73
N ASN A 193 15.51 -13.47 16.90
CA ASN A 193 16.85 -13.07 17.35
C ASN A 193 17.65 -14.33 17.71
N GLU A 194 18.72 -14.63 16.96
CA GLU A 194 19.54 -15.82 17.22
C GLU A 194 20.17 -15.82 18.63
N GLY A 195 20.62 -14.66 19.09
CA GLY A 195 21.28 -14.54 20.39
C GLY A 195 20.33 -14.73 21.58
N LYS A 196 19.12 -14.21 21.46
CA LYS A 196 18.10 -14.30 22.52
C LYS A 196 17.19 -15.52 22.37
N ARG A 197 17.14 -16.13 21.17
CA ARG A 197 16.25 -17.25 20.82
C ARG A 197 14.76 -16.93 20.98
N GLU A 198 14.39 -15.69 20.69
CA GLU A 198 13.03 -15.17 20.83
C GLU A 198 12.67 -14.28 19.63
N ILE A 199 11.37 -14.16 19.36
CA ILE A 199 10.86 -13.19 18.39
C ILE A 199 11.01 -11.79 18.97
N HIS A 200 11.64 -10.92 18.22
CA HIS A 200 11.76 -9.50 18.50
C HIS A 200 11.22 -8.67 17.37
N ASN A 201 10.76 -7.47 17.69
CA ASN A 201 10.44 -6.45 16.71
C ASN A 201 11.59 -5.42 16.62
N TYR A 202 11.87 -4.98 15.41
CA TYR A 202 12.91 -4.01 15.10
C TYR A 202 12.29 -2.88 14.28
N PRO A 203 12.10 -1.68 14.85
CA PRO A 203 11.72 -0.50 14.07
C PRO A 203 12.71 -0.25 12.94
N LEU A 204 12.20 -0.09 11.71
CA LEU A 204 13.05 0.05 10.51
C LEU A 204 13.91 1.32 10.54
N ASP A 205 13.40 2.40 11.13
CA ASP A 205 14.11 3.68 11.31
C ASP A 205 15.37 3.57 12.19
N ARG A 206 15.54 2.44 12.87
CA ARG A 206 16.70 2.16 13.73
C ARG A 206 17.65 1.12 13.14
N ILE A 207 17.31 0.57 11.99
CA ILE A 207 18.17 -0.33 11.22
C ILE A 207 19.07 0.54 10.34
N GLU A 208 20.37 0.54 10.60
CA GLU A 208 21.34 1.29 9.78
C GLU A 208 21.76 0.48 8.55
N LYS A 209 21.98 -0.83 8.72
CA LYS A 209 22.45 -1.72 7.65
C LYS A 209 21.79 -3.10 7.75
N VAL A 210 21.54 -3.70 6.58
CA VAL A 210 21.07 -5.08 6.45
C VAL A 210 22.06 -5.84 5.57
N GLU A 211 22.53 -7.00 6.02
CA GLU A 211 23.42 -7.87 5.28
C GLU A 211 22.88 -9.30 5.28
N HIS A 212 22.91 -9.98 4.14
CA HIS A 212 22.54 -11.38 4.07
C HIS A 212 23.59 -12.26 4.75
N LEU A 213 23.14 -13.29 5.45
CA LEU A 213 24.00 -14.29 6.08
C LEU A 213 23.94 -15.61 5.31
N SER A 214 25.10 -16.19 5.07
CA SER A 214 25.22 -17.56 4.50
C SER A 214 25.02 -18.58 5.61
N LYS A 215 23.83 -18.62 6.20
CA LYS A 215 23.44 -19.54 7.28
C LYS A 215 22.12 -20.23 6.92
N ILE A 216 21.85 -21.34 7.60
CA ILE A 216 20.57 -22.06 7.49
C ILE A 216 19.47 -21.20 8.12
N TYR A 217 18.42 -20.93 7.34
CA TYR A 217 17.24 -20.22 7.82
C TYR A 217 16.43 -21.10 8.80
N ARG A 218 15.91 -20.49 9.83
CA ARG A 218 14.99 -21.15 10.77
C ARG A 218 13.58 -20.64 10.47
N PRO A 219 12.70 -21.47 9.93
CA PRO A 219 11.32 -21.08 9.67
C PRO A 219 10.56 -20.88 11.00
N THR A 220 9.41 -20.26 10.93
CA THR A 220 8.47 -20.11 12.03
C THR A 220 7.14 -20.77 11.68
N GLU A 221 6.46 -21.31 12.70
CA GLU A 221 5.08 -21.79 12.60
C GLU A 221 4.07 -20.74 13.11
N ILE A 222 4.57 -19.56 13.50
CA ILE A 222 3.72 -18.48 14.02
C ILE A 222 2.88 -17.92 12.89
N ASP A 223 1.57 -17.96 13.08
CA ASP A 223 0.64 -17.15 12.31
C ASP A 223 0.69 -15.73 12.85
N PHE A 224 1.12 -14.79 11.99
CA PHE A 224 1.25 -13.39 12.41
C PHE A 224 -0.08 -12.65 12.47
N ASP A 225 -1.15 -13.14 11.86
CA ASP A 225 -2.48 -12.59 12.04
C ASP A 225 -2.95 -12.89 13.47
N GLU A 226 -2.87 -14.14 13.91
CA GLU A 226 -3.19 -14.53 15.30
C GLU A 226 -2.20 -13.95 16.33
N TYR A 227 -0.92 -13.80 15.95
CA TYR A 227 0.12 -13.27 16.86
C TYR A 227 -0.21 -11.89 17.41
N PHE A 228 -0.95 -11.08 16.65
CA PHE A 228 -1.32 -9.72 17.03
C PHE A 228 -2.74 -9.60 17.60
N ASP A 229 -3.53 -10.65 17.57
CA ASP A 229 -4.93 -10.62 18.01
C ASP A 229 -5.10 -10.29 19.48
N ASP A 230 -4.13 -10.66 20.30
CA ASP A 230 -4.17 -10.47 21.75
C ASP A 230 -3.57 -9.15 22.23
N ILE A 231 -3.11 -8.28 21.31
CA ILE A 231 -2.36 -7.07 21.70
C ILE A 231 -2.83 -5.83 20.94
N ILE A 232 -2.62 -4.68 21.54
CA ILE A 232 -2.62 -3.40 20.83
C ILE A 232 -1.16 -3.12 20.43
N GLY A 233 -0.92 -2.88 19.13
CA GLY A 233 0.39 -2.48 18.63
C GLY A 233 1.30 -3.62 18.22
N VAL A 234 2.55 -3.61 18.71
CA VAL A 234 3.64 -4.46 18.21
C VAL A 234 4.42 -5.20 19.31
N SER A 235 4.16 -4.90 20.59
CA SER A 235 4.88 -5.52 21.72
C SER A 235 4.09 -6.69 22.30
N ASN A 236 4.41 -7.92 21.87
CA ASN A 236 3.81 -9.15 22.39
C ASN A 236 4.78 -9.84 23.37
N TYR A 237 4.54 -9.67 24.65
CA TYR A 237 5.37 -10.26 25.70
C TYR A 237 4.92 -11.69 26.01
N LYS A 238 5.80 -12.69 25.83
CA LYS A 238 5.53 -14.12 26.07
C LYS A 238 5.04 -14.44 27.49
N ASN A 239 5.52 -13.69 28.48
CA ASN A 239 5.22 -13.90 29.90
C ASN A 239 3.96 -13.14 30.35
N ARG A 240 3.16 -12.61 29.43
CA ARG A 240 1.90 -11.95 29.73
C ARG A 240 0.74 -12.71 29.12
N GLU A 241 -0.29 -12.89 29.92
CA GLU A 241 -1.54 -13.52 29.49
C GLU A 241 -2.56 -12.45 29.10
N VAL A 242 -3.53 -12.88 28.29
CA VAL A 242 -4.72 -12.08 27.99
C VAL A 242 -5.52 -11.91 29.28
N CYS A 243 -5.93 -10.70 29.57
CA CYS A 243 -6.78 -10.41 30.72
C CYS A 243 -7.92 -9.45 30.35
N ASP A 244 -8.96 -9.48 31.15
CA ASP A 244 -10.06 -8.53 31.05
C ASP A 244 -9.64 -7.18 31.62
N ILE A 245 -9.71 -6.17 30.77
CA ILE A 245 -9.46 -4.78 31.14
C ILE A 245 -10.78 -4.04 31.07
N ILE A 246 -11.20 -3.48 32.21
CA ILE A 246 -12.41 -2.68 32.28
C ILE A 246 -12.05 -1.21 32.31
N LEU A 247 -12.56 -0.50 31.35
CA LEU A 247 -12.40 0.95 31.19
C LEU A 247 -13.75 1.63 31.42
N LYS A 248 -13.75 2.70 32.22
CA LYS A 248 -14.88 3.62 32.33
C LYS A 248 -14.65 4.77 31.40
N VAL A 249 -15.58 5.02 30.52
CA VAL A 249 -15.51 6.00 29.43
C VAL A 249 -16.56 7.08 29.65
N ASP A 250 -16.18 8.34 29.56
CA ASP A 250 -17.12 9.47 29.59
C ASP A 250 -18.11 9.36 28.42
N LYS A 251 -19.40 9.55 28.72
CA LYS A 251 -20.48 9.41 27.73
C LYS A 251 -20.33 10.35 26.53
N ARG A 252 -19.67 11.49 26.69
CA ARG A 252 -19.36 12.44 25.60
C ARG A 252 -18.32 11.90 24.61
N SER A 253 -17.52 10.92 25.03
CA SER A 253 -16.42 10.35 24.22
C SER A 253 -16.71 8.96 23.69
N ILE A 254 -17.82 8.32 24.11
CA ILE A 254 -18.09 6.92 23.78
C ILE A 254 -18.30 6.69 22.29
N ASP A 255 -18.95 7.62 21.58
CA ASP A 255 -19.22 7.46 20.15
C ASP A 255 -17.94 7.44 19.32
N TYR A 256 -16.90 8.17 19.76
CA TYR A 256 -15.58 8.10 19.13
C TYR A 256 -14.95 6.71 19.30
N ILE A 257 -15.11 6.09 20.47
CA ILE A 257 -14.58 4.76 20.77
C ILE A 257 -15.41 3.67 20.09
N ARG A 258 -16.71 3.88 19.88
CA ARG A 258 -17.58 2.99 19.10
C ARG A 258 -17.19 2.96 17.63
N THR A 259 -16.93 4.12 17.04
CA THR A 259 -16.56 4.25 15.63
C THR A 259 -15.09 3.89 15.37
N LYS A 260 -14.21 4.01 16.37
CA LYS A 260 -12.80 3.64 16.32
C LYS A 260 -12.43 2.82 17.55
N PRO A 261 -12.80 1.54 17.61
CA PRO A 261 -12.52 0.69 18.76
C PRO A 261 -11.04 0.66 19.15
N LEU A 262 -10.77 0.55 20.43
CA LEU A 262 -9.41 0.42 20.96
C LEU A 262 -8.77 -0.90 20.53
N HIS A 263 -9.60 -1.95 20.48
CA HIS A 263 -9.24 -3.30 20.07
C HIS A 263 -10.50 -4.02 19.55
N TRP A 264 -10.33 -5.03 18.69
CA TRP A 264 -11.46 -5.81 18.14
C TRP A 264 -12.28 -6.53 19.22
N SER A 265 -11.66 -6.94 20.36
CA SER A 265 -12.33 -7.57 21.50
C SER A 265 -13.18 -6.61 22.35
N GLN A 266 -13.28 -5.33 21.95
CA GLN A 266 -14.02 -4.32 22.69
C GLN A 266 -15.49 -4.65 22.80
N THR A 267 -16.02 -4.71 24.03
CA THR A 267 -17.45 -4.90 24.32
C THR A 267 -17.94 -3.92 25.37
N GLU A 268 -19.16 -3.41 25.22
CA GLU A 268 -19.77 -2.54 26.23
C GLU A 268 -20.47 -3.37 27.31
N LEU A 269 -20.29 -3.01 28.57
CA LEU A 269 -20.93 -3.61 29.72
C LEU A 269 -22.14 -2.76 30.12
N LYS A 270 -23.27 -3.03 29.47
CA LYS A 270 -24.51 -2.24 29.64
C LYS A 270 -25.06 -2.25 31.05
N GLU A 271 -24.84 -3.31 31.81
CA GLU A 271 -25.26 -3.47 33.21
C GLU A 271 -24.56 -2.49 34.17
N HIS A 272 -23.44 -1.92 33.76
CA HIS A 272 -22.68 -0.96 34.56
C HIS A 272 -22.82 0.49 34.04
N GLU A 273 -23.61 0.72 33.00
CA GLU A 273 -23.82 2.06 32.42
C GLU A 273 -24.47 3.01 33.46
N THR A 274 -23.98 4.26 33.47
CA THR A 274 -24.51 5.34 34.28
C THR A 274 -24.97 6.51 33.41
N GLU A 275 -25.56 7.56 34.00
CA GLU A 275 -25.93 8.78 33.25
C GLU A 275 -24.71 9.45 32.58
N GLN A 276 -23.52 9.33 33.17
CA GLN A 276 -22.31 10.05 32.74
C GLN A 276 -21.24 9.16 32.11
N SER A 277 -21.36 7.84 32.25
CA SER A 277 -20.27 6.92 31.86
C SER A 277 -20.80 5.61 31.29
N VAL A 278 -20.03 5.08 30.33
CA VAL A 278 -20.19 3.74 29.76
C VAL A 278 -18.97 2.89 30.16
N PHE A 279 -19.18 1.62 30.46
CA PHE A 279 -18.08 0.71 30.78
C PHE A 279 -17.78 -0.19 29.58
N VAL A 280 -16.51 -0.32 29.27
CA VAL A 280 -16.00 -1.07 28.13
C VAL A 280 -15.02 -2.12 28.62
N ARG A 281 -15.18 -3.36 28.17
CA ARG A 281 -14.25 -4.46 28.41
C ARG A 281 -13.38 -4.68 27.17
N LEU A 282 -12.09 -4.87 27.39
CA LEU A 282 -11.11 -5.36 26.41
C LEU A 282 -10.52 -6.67 26.91
N GLN A 283 -10.24 -7.60 25.99
CA GLN A 283 -9.51 -8.85 26.27
C GLN A 283 -8.18 -8.80 25.53
N VAL A 284 -7.11 -8.39 26.24
CA VAL A 284 -5.80 -8.14 25.63
C VAL A 284 -4.68 -8.37 26.65
N LYS A 285 -3.47 -8.60 26.16
CA LYS A 285 -2.24 -8.55 26.95
C LYS A 285 -1.88 -7.10 27.24
N ILE A 286 -1.56 -6.82 28.50
CA ILE A 286 -1.14 -5.47 28.88
C ILE A 286 0.28 -5.21 28.37
N ASN A 287 0.42 -4.20 27.51
CA ASN A 287 1.68 -3.74 26.96
C ASN A 287 1.76 -2.21 26.97
N THR A 288 2.90 -1.68 26.54
CA THR A 288 3.13 -0.24 26.53
C THR A 288 2.20 0.49 25.57
N GLU A 289 1.87 -0.11 24.44
CA GLU A 289 1.00 0.48 23.44
C GLU A 289 -0.44 0.62 23.91
N LEU A 290 -0.95 -0.38 24.66
CA LEU A 290 -2.23 -0.26 25.35
C LEU A 290 -2.24 0.91 26.34
N GLU A 291 -1.19 1.00 27.18
CA GLU A 291 -1.08 2.09 28.15
C GLU A 291 -1.06 3.47 27.46
N MET A 292 -0.24 3.62 26.44
CA MET A 292 -0.17 4.85 25.65
C MET A 292 -1.52 5.17 24.99
N LYS A 293 -2.20 4.14 24.45
CA LYS A 293 -3.50 4.30 23.78
C LYS A 293 -4.55 4.79 24.76
N VAL A 294 -4.62 4.23 25.96
CA VAL A 294 -5.54 4.66 27.02
C VAL A 294 -5.20 6.09 27.47
N PHE A 295 -3.93 6.41 27.71
CA PHE A 295 -3.50 7.75 28.07
C PHE A 295 -3.82 8.81 27.04
N SER A 296 -3.87 8.46 25.76
CA SER A 296 -4.22 9.43 24.68
C SER A 296 -5.63 9.99 24.80
N TYR A 297 -6.50 9.35 25.56
CA TYR A 297 -7.87 9.83 25.85
C TYR A 297 -7.96 10.72 27.09
N ASN A 298 -6.84 11.00 27.75
CA ASN A 298 -6.77 11.89 28.92
C ASN A 298 -7.77 11.47 30.02
N SER A 299 -8.56 12.44 30.54
CA SER A 299 -9.59 12.22 31.56
C SER A 299 -10.87 11.56 31.05
N ALA A 300 -11.01 11.33 29.74
CA ALA A 300 -12.19 10.69 29.18
C ALA A 300 -12.25 9.18 29.44
N ILE A 301 -11.11 8.55 29.75
CA ILE A 301 -11.03 7.12 30.07
C ILE A 301 -10.34 6.92 31.41
N GLU A 302 -10.98 6.12 32.27
CA GLU A 302 -10.46 5.67 33.54
C GLU A 302 -10.30 4.15 33.54
N VAL A 303 -9.13 3.63 33.94
CA VAL A 303 -8.91 2.19 34.12
C VAL A 303 -9.57 1.76 35.44
N ILE A 304 -10.49 0.80 35.38
CA ILE A 304 -11.18 0.26 36.55
C ILE A 304 -10.53 -1.08 36.97
N SER A 305 -10.26 -1.96 36.02
CA SER A 305 -9.68 -3.28 36.26
C SER A 305 -8.68 -3.62 35.17
N PRO A 306 -7.65 -4.40 35.46
CA PRO A 306 -7.29 -4.97 36.79
C PRO A 306 -6.65 -3.89 37.69
N VAL A 307 -6.71 -4.14 39.00
CA VAL A 307 -6.26 -3.18 40.04
C VAL A 307 -4.80 -2.76 39.85
N TYR A 308 -3.91 -3.70 39.56
CA TYR A 308 -2.49 -3.36 39.34
C TYR A 308 -2.25 -2.43 38.12
N LEU A 309 -3.09 -2.51 37.09
CA LEU A 309 -3.03 -1.59 35.96
C LEU A 309 -3.55 -0.21 36.39
N ARG A 310 -4.66 -0.16 37.12
CA ARG A 310 -5.21 1.07 37.67
C ARG A 310 -4.17 1.78 38.56
N ASP A 311 -3.52 1.06 39.47
CA ASP A 311 -2.49 1.62 40.35
C ASP A 311 -1.32 2.20 39.53
N LYS A 312 -0.89 1.50 38.50
CA LYS A 312 0.14 1.99 37.58
C LYS A 312 -0.26 3.30 36.90
N PHE A 313 -1.51 3.41 36.47
CA PHE A 313 -2.04 4.65 35.88
C PHE A 313 -2.11 5.78 36.93
N THR A 314 -2.58 5.48 38.12
CA THR A 314 -2.62 6.45 39.24
C THR A 314 -1.24 7.03 39.52
N GLU A 315 -0.20 6.19 39.60
CA GLU A 315 1.17 6.65 39.81
C GLU A 315 1.70 7.52 38.66
N LYS A 316 1.44 7.12 37.42
CA LYS A 316 1.82 7.93 36.25
C LYS A 316 1.11 9.30 36.22
N VAL A 317 -0.18 9.34 36.55
CA VAL A 317 -0.94 10.59 36.64
C VAL A 317 -0.37 11.49 37.73
N ARG A 318 0.00 10.91 38.90
CA ARG A 318 0.66 11.64 39.97
C ARG A 318 1.98 12.26 39.51
N MET A 319 2.83 11.47 38.86
CA MET A 319 4.09 11.97 38.29
C MET A 319 3.87 13.07 37.25
N MET A 320 2.85 12.90 36.38
CA MET A 320 2.49 13.94 35.41
C MET A 320 2.04 15.22 36.11
N SER A 321 1.18 15.12 37.12
CA SER A 321 0.75 16.28 37.91
C SER A 321 1.91 17.01 38.57
N GLU A 322 2.94 16.30 39.02
CA GLU A 322 4.15 16.92 39.60
C GLU A 322 4.92 17.76 38.60
N ASN A 323 4.96 17.33 37.33
CA ASN A 323 5.64 18.09 36.27
C ASN A 323 4.98 19.44 35.96
N TYR A 324 3.70 19.63 36.31
CA TYR A 324 2.92 20.85 36.06
C TYR A 324 2.68 21.67 37.34
N LYS A 325 3.27 21.30 38.47
CA LYS A 325 3.26 22.15 39.65
C LYS A 325 4.21 23.33 39.42
N VAL A 326 3.65 24.52 39.39
CA VAL A 326 4.38 25.81 39.34
C VAL A 326 4.85 26.17 40.75
#